data_04a48f01c7f6b0320f4308d86f16f0a9
#
_entry.id   04a48f01c7f6b0320f4308d86f16f0a9
#
_cell.length_a   1.000
_cell.length_b   1.000
_cell.length_c   1.000
_cell.angle_alpha   90.00
_cell.angle_beta   90.00
_cell.angle_gamma   90.00
#
_symmetry.space_group_name_H-M   'P 1'
#
loop_
_entity.id
_entity.type
_entity.pdbx_description
1 polymer ?
#
loop_
_entity_poly.entity_id
_entity_poly.type
_entity_poly.pdbx_seq_one_letter_code
_entity_poly.pdbx_strand_id
1 'polypeptide(L)'
;MNPPGTLCFIPVTDIASVYVNLLLALFSSECGYFIVDPDNGHAACGLDGFRRSRGGHLYDDMAKRRTMTLRDIDAAINDTALQEQAVVCQNMFLMEQALGLGGGIHSVGSGRHLLGWEPRIFEGLGFHFAPSPVSGVRSNPVGVPNVWEGPCPPFLPSMKEAVLRMVTSKFGEMGTYSSTGARPWTDARTSSSIGKHEERAVEATIAFCTYVMRTYGRFPAHTDAFKTVVAFQAHHLDLDFYDTFYPNESVPHAHRDHLMAWHQGKRAEQPGLSSLQEGVRP
;
A
#
# COMPACT_ATOMS: atom_id res chain seq x y z
N MET A 1 6.94 25.86 2.56
CA MET A 1 8.34 25.38 2.73
C MET A 1 8.38 24.64 4.05
N ASN A 2 8.94 23.45 4.11
CA ASN A 2 8.95 22.69 5.36
C ASN A 2 10.01 23.26 6.31
N PRO A 3 9.69 23.46 7.59
CA PRO A 3 10.69 23.93 8.56
C PRO A 3 11.81 22.90 8.74
N PRO A 4 13.02 23.31 9.12
CA PRO A 4 14.10 22.38 9.44
C PRO A 4 13.66 21.37 10.52
N GLY A 5 14.04 20.10 10.34
CA GLY A 5 13.63 19.03 11.25
C GLY A 5 12.28 18.38 10.92
N THR A 6 11.61 18.80 9.84
CA THR A 6 10.43 18.11 9.33
C THR A 6 10.77 16.70 8.86
N LEU A 7 10.03 15.71 9.33
CA LEU A 7 10.08 14.32 8.87
C LEU A 7 8.98 14.08 7.85
N CYS A 8 9.30 13.39 6.78
CA CYS A 8 8.33 12.97 5.78
C CYS A 8 8.30 11.44 5.73
N PHE A 9 7.15 10.85 6.02
CA PHE A 9 6.92 9.42 5.99
C PHE A 9 6.16 9.07 4.71
N ILE A 10 6.69 8.12 3.95
CA ILE A 10 6.08 7.66 2.69
C ILE A 10 5.64 6.21 2.90
N PRO A 11 4.33 5.94 3.03
CA PRO A 11 3.85 4.57 3.15
C PRO A 11 4.06 3.82 1.84
N VAL A 12 4.59 2.61 1.92
CA VAL A 12 4.81 1.72 0.78
C VAL A 12 4.03 0.43 1.02
N THR A 13 3.06 0.15 0.15
CA THR A 13 2.23 -1.05 0.23
C THR A 13 2.77 -2.13 -0.70
N ASP A 14 2.89 -3.37 -0.20
CA ASP A 14 3.19 -4.55 -1.00
C ASP A 14 1.95 -5.01 -1.79
N ILE A 15 1.79 -4.44 -2.97
CA ILE A 15 0.67 -4.74 -3.86
C ILE A 15 0.67 -6.21 -4.30
N ALA A 16 1.84 -6.83 -4.51
CA ALA A 16 1.92 -8.21 -4.96
C ALA A 16 1.34 -9.18 -3.91
N SER A 17 1.64 -8.98 -2.64
CA SER A 17 1.08 -9.77 -1.55
C SER A 17 -0.44 -9.59 -1.42
N VAL A 18 -0.93 -8.36 -1.48
CA VAL A 18 -2.37 -8.06 -1.42
C VAL A 18 -3.09 -8.72 -2.60
N TYR A 19 -2.52 -8.64 -3.79
CA TYR A 19 -3.08 -9.23 -5.01
C TYR A 19 -3.18 -10.75 -4.91
N VAL A 20 -2.08 -11.43 -4.59
CA VAL A 20 -2.05 -12.90 -4.43
C VAL A 20 -3.06 -13.36 -3.38
N ASN A 21 -3.16 -12.62 -2.27
CA ASN A 21 -4.12 -12.92 -1.22
C ASN A 21 -5.57 -12.83 -1.70
N LEU A 22 -5.91 -11.81 -2.48
CA LEU A 22 -7.24 -11.67 -3.07
C LEU A 22 -7.54 -12.80 -4.06
N LEU A 23 -6.60 -13.16 -4.93
CA LEU A 23 -6.78 -14.23 -5.90
C LEU A 23 -7.05 -15.59 -5.24
N LEU A 24 -6.34 -15.90 -4.16
CA LEU A 24 -6.58 -17.13 -3.39
C LEU A 24 -8.02 -17.24 -2.86
N ALA A 25 -8.64 -16.11 -2.52
CA ALA A 25 -10.05 -16.07 -2.13
C ALA A 25 -10.98 -16.14 -3.35
N LEU A 26 -10.73 -15.35 -4.40
CA LEU A 26 -11.57 -15.31 -5.60
C LEU A 26 -11.62 -16.66 -6.33
N PHE A 27 -10.52 -17.39 -6.35
CA PHE A 27 -10.42 -18.71 -7.00
C PHE A 27 -10.80 -19.87 -6.09
N SER A 28 -11.29 -19.63 -4.87
CA SER A 28 -11.87 -20.68 -4.05
C SER A 28 -13.14 -21.25 -4.68
N SER A 29 -13.55 -22.45 -4.27
CA SER A 29 -14.78 -23.06 -4.76
C SER A 29 -16.04 -22.30 -4.36
N GLU A 30 -15.98 -21.59 -3.25
CA GLU A 30 -17.06 -20.75 -2.75
C GLU A 30 -17.25 -19.51 -3.62
N CYS A 31 -16.17 -18.79 -3.94
CA CYS A 31 -16.20 -17.61 -4.79
C CYS A 31 -16.26 -17.96 -6.28
N GLY A 32 -15.33 -18.79 -6.76
CA GLY A 32 -15.30 -19.32 -8.11
C GLY A 32 -15.24 -18.29 -9.23
N TYR A 33 -14.60 -17.13 -9.01
CA TYR A 33 -14.49 -16.11 -10.04
C TYR A 33 -13.60 -16.55 -11.19
N PHE A 34 -13.96 -16.12 -12.41
CA PHE A 34 -13.20 -16.34 -13.63
C PHE A 34 -12.73 -15.00 -14.18
N ILE A 35 -11.45 -14.89 -14.53
CA ILE A 35 -10.85 -13.63 -14.97
C ILE A 35 -10.44 -13.75 -16.43
N VAL A 36 -10.74 -12.71 -17.21
CA VAL A 36 -10.36 -12.57 -18.62
C VAL A 36 -9.50 -11.35 -18.83
N ASP A 37 -8.61 -11.40 -19.81
CA ASP A 37 -7.74 -10.31 -20.21
C ASP A 37 -8.29 -9.62 -21.47
N PRO A 38 -8.95 -8.47 -21.37
CA PRO A 38 -9.52 -7.78 -22.52
C PRO A 38 -8.45 -7.22 -23.46
N ASP A 39 -7.25 -6.93 -22.97
CA ASP A 39 -6.16 -6.35 -23.74
C ASP A 39 -5.41 -7.40 -24.57
N ASN A 40 -5.63 -8.67 -24.26
CA ASN A 40 -5.07 -9.81 -25.00
C ASN A 40 -6.19 -10.72 -25.55
N GLY A 41 -7.12 -10.13 -26.33
CA GLY A 41 -8.17 -10.86 -27.02
C GLY A 41 -9.12 -11.63 -26.09
N HIS A 42 -9.37 -11.14 -24.88
CA HIS A 42 -10.18 -11.82 -23.84
C HIS A 42 -9.62 -13.19 -23.45
N ALA A 43 -8.30 -13.34 -23.47
CA ALA A 43 -7.64 -14.55 -23.00
C ALA A 43 -8.04 -14.89 -21.56
N ALA A 44 -8.08 -16.18 -21.27
CA ALA A 44 -8.50 -16.69 -19.96
C ALA A 44 -7.47 -16.54 -18.82
N CYS A 45 -6.46 -15.72 -18.98
CA CYS A 45 -5.43 -15.49 -17.96
C CYS A 45 -4.77 -16.76 -17.40
N GLY A 46 -4.58 -17.79 -18.24
CA GLY A 46 -4.07 -19.10 -17.80
C GLY A 46 -5.10 -20.00 -17.11
N LEU A 47 -6.35 -19.57 -17.01
CA LEU A 47 -7.41 -20.26 -16.26
C LEU A 47 -8.24 -21.26 -17.07
N ASP A 48 -7.86 -21.57 -18.31
CA ASP A 48 -8.65 -22.45 -19.19
C ASP A 48 -8.93 -23.84 -18.60
N GLY A 49 -7.98 -24.42 -17.89
CA GLY A 49 -8.15 -25.73 -17.22
C GLY A 49 -9.05 -25.68 -15.99
N PHE A 50 -9.36 -24.51 -15.49
CA PHE A 50 -10.18 -24.31 -14.30
C PHE A 50 -11.62 -23.90 -14.61
N ARG A 51 -11.98 -23.72 -15.90
CA ARG A 51 -13.34 -23.39 -16.35
C ARG A 51 -14.36 -24.43 -15.92
N ARG A 52 -15.47 -23.99 -15.36
CA ARG A 52 -16.57 -24.88 -15.01
C ARG A 52 -17.18 -25.56 -16.22
N SER A 53 -17.27 -24.88 -17.36
CA SER A 53 -17.68 -25.43 -18.62
C SER A 53 -16.82 -26.62 -19.14
N ARG A 54 -15.63 -26.77 -18.56
CA ARG A 54 -14.66 -27.85 -18.88
C ARG A 54 -14.36 -28.77 -17.68
N GLY A 55 -15.25 -28.78 -16.68
CA GLY A 55 -15.09 -29.63 -15.48
C GLY A 55 -14.26 -29.00 -14.33
N GLY A 56 -13.84 -27.77 -14.47
CA GLY A 56 -13.19 -27.01 -13.40
C GLY A 56 -14.18 -26.43 -12.39
N HIS A 57 -13.75 -25.47 -11.59
CA HIS A 57 -14.54 -24.88 -10.50
C HIS A 57 -14.84 -23.39 -10.67
N LEU A 58 -14.19 -22.70 -11.63
CA LEU A 58 -14.37 -21.26 -11.86
C LEU A 58 -15.53 -21.02 -12.84
N TYR A 59 -16.42 -20.11 -12.48
CA TYR A 59 -17.63 -19.80 -13.26
C TYR A 59 -17.31 -18.91 -14.45
N ASP A 60 -17.12 -19.50 -15.61
CA ASP A 60 -16.87 -18.85 -16.89
C ASP A 60 -18.15 -18.46 -17.66
N ASP A 61 -19.32 -18.67 -17.07
CA ASP A 61 -20.60 -18.20 -17.58
C ASP A 61 -20.89 -16.77 -17.15
N MET A 62 -20.96 -15.86 -18.12
CA MET A 62 -21.25 -14.44 -17.89
C MET A 62 -22.58 -14.21 -17.14
N ALA A 63 -23.57 -15.09 -17.34
CA ALA A 63 -24.85 -14.98 -16.65
C ALA A 63 -24.76 -15.18 -15.14
N LYS A 64 -23.71 -15.81 -14.66
CA LYS A 64 -23.47 -16.01 -13.22
C LYS A 64 -22.88 -14.79 -12.53
N ARG A 65 -22.51 -13.74 -13.26
CA ARG A 65 -21.90 -12.52 -12.75
C ARG A 65 -20.66 -12.76 -11.87
N ARG A 66 -19.89 -13.80 -12.18
CA ARG A 66 -18.62 -14.15 -11.52
C ARG A 66 -17.44 -14.09 -12.48
N THR A 67 -17.62 -13.38 -13.59
CA THR A 67 -16.53 -13.08 -14.53
C THR A 67 -16.09 -11.63 -14.33
N MET A 68 -14.80 -11.42 -14.20
CA MET A 68 -14.15 -10.11 -14.05
C MET A 68 -13.09 -9.95 -15.14
N THR A 69 -12.69 -8.71 -15.39
CA THR A 69 -11.53 -8.45 -16.24
C THR A 69 -10.25 -8.30 -15.40
N LEU A 70 -9.10 -8.52 -16.03
CA LEU A 70 -7.80 -8.25 -15.43
C LEU A 70 -7.69 -6.79 -14.97
N ARG A 71 -8.27 -5.87 -15.72
CA ARG A 71 -8.30 -4.44 -15.35
C ARG A 71 -9.14 -4.16 -14.11
N ASP A 72 -10.27 -4.85 -13.93
CA ASP A 72 -11.12 -4.68 -12.74
C ASP A 72 -10.37 -5.13 -11.48
N ILE A 73 -9.65 -6.26 -11.56
CA ILE A 73 -8.84 -6.75 -10.43
C ILE A 73 -7.70 -5.78 -10.12
N ASP A 74 -6.98 -5.32 -11.14
CA ASP A 74 -5.87 -4.37 -10.95
C ASP A 74 -6.37 -3.05 -10.32
N ALA A 75 -7.55 -2.57 -10.73
CA ALA A 75 -8.17 -1.38 -10.14
C ALA A 75 -8.57 -1.61 -8.66
N ALA A 76 -9.21 -2.73 -8.36
CA ALA A 76 -9.61 -3.08 -6.99
C ALA A 76 -8.39 -3.20 -6.04
N ILE A 77 -7.29 -3.76 -6.52
CA ILE A 77 -6.04 -3.85 -5.75
C ILE A 77 -5.44 -2.46 -5.50
N ASN A 78 -5.46 -1.59 -6.50
CA ASN A 78 -4.98 -0.23 -6.34
C ASN A 78 -5.79 0.55 -5.28
N ASP A 79 -7.11 0.40 -5.31
CA ASP A 79 -8.00 1.02 -4.31
C ASP A 79 -7.75 0.46 -2.91
N THR A 80 -7.52 -0.84 -2.77
CA THR A 80 -7.17 -1.49 -1.50
C THR A 80 -5.84 -0.96 -0.95
N ALA A 81 -4.82 -0.81 -1.81
CA ALA A 81 -3.53 -0.27 -1.41
C ALA A 81 -3.64 1.19 -0.90
N LEU A 82 -4.46 2.01 -1.57
CA LEU A 82 -4.72 3.39 -1.14
C LEU A 82 -5.45 3.44 0.21
N GLN A 83 -6.39 2.52 0.46
CA GLN A 83 -7.08 2.42 1.75
C GLN A 83 -6.10 2.03 2.87
N GLU A 84 -5.22 1.07 2.66
CA GLU A 84 -4.17 0.71 3.63
C GLU A 84 -3.28 1.91 3.96
N GLN A 85 -2.80 2.62 2.95
CA GLN A 85 -1.97 3.81 3.14
C GLN A 85 -2.71 4.90 3.91
N ALA A 86 -3.98 5.14 3.60
CA ALA A 86 -4.81 6.11 4.29
C ALA A 86 -4.99 5.77 5.78
N VAL A 87 -5.21 4.50 6.11
CA VAL A 87 -5.34 4.03 7.51
C VAL A 87 -4.02 4.18 8.27
N VAL A 88 -2.89 3.86 7.64
CA VAL A 88 -1.55 4.07 8.24
C VAL A 88 -1.34 5.56 8.54
N CYS A 89 -1.59 6.43 7.55
CA CYS A 89 -1.45 7.88 7.73
C CYS A 89 -2.41 8.44 8.79
N GLN A 90 -3.65 7.92 8.87
CA GLN A 90 -4.59 8.33 9.91
C GLN A 90 -4.09 7.96 11.32
N ASN A 91 -3.51 6.78 11.50
CA ASN A 91 -2.92 6.37 12.77
C ASN A 91 -1.71 7.25 13.14
N MET A 92 -0.89 7.61 12.15
CA MET A 92 0.23 8.54 12.35
C MET A 92 -0.29 9.93 12.76
N PHE A 93 -1.36 10.41 12.14
CA PHE A 93 -2.00 11.68 12.50
C PHE A 93 -2.52 11.68 13.95
N LEU A 94 -3.15 10.60 14.39
CA LEU A 94 -3.60 10.47 15.78
C LEU A 94 -2.42 10.47 16.76
N MET A 95 -1.32 9.81 16.41
CA MET A 95 -0.10 9.79 17.23
C MET A 95 0.57 11.17 17.27
N GLU A 96 0.61 11.87 16.14
CA GLU A 96 1.11 13.24 16.05
C GLU A 96 0.37 14.16 17.03
N GLN A 97 -0.98 14.11 17.02
CA GLN A 97 -1.80 14.86 17.95
C GLN A 97 -1.49 14.50 19.41
N ALA A 98 -1.32 13.21 19.70
CA ALA A 98 -0.97 12.75 21.06
C ALA A 98 0.43 13.20 21.50
N LEU A 99 1.35 13.43 20.59
CA LEU A 99 2.71 13.91 20.86
C LEU A 99 2.83 15.45 20.85
N GLY A 100 1.75 16.17 20.57
CA GLY A 100 1.76 17.64 20.46
C GLY A 100 2.60 18.14 19.29
N LEU A 101 2.69 17.38 18.20
CA LEU A 101 3.37 17.76 16.96
C LEU A 101 2.38 18.38 15.96
N GLY A 102 2.91 19.05 14.96
CA GLY A 102 2.19 19.54 13.80
C GLY A 102 2.50 18.72 12.56
N GLY A 103 1.59 18.76 11.58
CA GLY A 103 1.77 18.09 10.29
C GLY A 103 0.47 17.63 9.67
N GLY A 104 0.53 16.59 8.86
CA GLY A 104 -0.65 16.04 8.21
C GLY A 104 -0.36 15.20 6.98
N ILE A 105 -1.43 14.68 6.42
CA ILE A 105 -1.41 13.92 5.17
C ILE A 105 -1.36 14.91 4.00
N HIS A 106 -0.46 14.66 3.07
CA HIS A 106 -0.39 15.46 1.85
C HIS A 106 0.00 14.61 0.62
N SER A 107 -0.27 15.12 -0.56
CA SER A 107 0.22 14.54 -1.79
C SER A 107 1.66 14.99 -2.03
N VAL A 108 2.55 14.04 -2.25
CA VAL A 108 3.96 14.31 -2.56
C VAL A 108 4.16 14.26 -4.07
N GLY A 109 4.97 15.16 -4.60
CA GLY A 109 5.24 15.35 -6.01
C GLY A 109 5.40 14.09 -6.87
N SER A 110 6.62 13.77 -7.31
CA SER A 110 6.83 12.60 -8.18
C SER A 110 7.24 11.36 -7.38
N GLY A 111 6.34 10.40 -7.24
CA GLY A 111 6.64 9.10 -6.63
C GLY A 111 7.81 8.36 -7.29
N ARG A 112 8.03 8.57 -8.58
CA ARG A 112 9.16 8.00 -9.31
C ARG A 112 10.49 8.49 -8.76
N HIS A 113 10.64 9.78 -8.56
CA HIS A 113 11.86 10.36 -8.01
C HIS A 113 12.06 9.90 -6.57
N LEU A 114 11.01 9.89 -5.76
CA LEU A 114 11.08 9.43 -4.37
C LEU A 114 11.55 7.96 -4.27
N LEU A 115 11.10 7.08 -5.17
CA LEU A 115 11.54 5.70 -5.19
C LEU A 115 12.93 5.50 -5.85
N GLY A 116 13.47 6.51 -6.54
CA GLY A 116 14.80 6.44 -7.16
C GLY A 116 14.79 6.00 -8.63
N TRP A 117 13.73 6.29 -9.40
CA TRP A 117 13.64 5.98 -10.84
C TRP A 117 14.76 6.63 -11.67
N GLU A 118 15.12 7.86 -11.32
CA GLU A 118 16.18 8.63 -11.98
C GLU A 118 17.20 9.12 -10.96
N PRO A 119 18.12 8.26 -10.50
CA PRO A 119 19.05 8.58 -9.42
C PRO A 119 20.02 9.72 -9.77
N ARG A 120 20.14 10.08 -11.06
CA ARG A 120 20.92 11.27 -11.50
C ARG A 120 20.24 12.58 -11.14
N ILE A 121 18.91 12.59 -11.01
CA ILE A 121 18.11 13.76 -10.66
C ILE A 121 17.85 13.79 -9.17
N PHE A 122 17.50 12.63 -8.61
CA PHE A 122 17.20 12.48 -7.20
C PHE A 122 17.51 11.03 -6.76
N GLU A 123 18.37 10.87 -5.77
CA GLU A 123 18.84 9.55 -5.32
C GLU A 123 17.68 8.64 -4.91
N GLY A 124 16.68 9.20 -4.22
CA GLY A 124 15.49 8.50 -3.80
C GLY A 124 15.77 7.36 -2.81
N LEU A 125 14.86 6.39 -2.75
CA LEU A 125 14.93 5.27 -1.82
C LEU A 125 15.66 4.04 -2.38
N GLY A 126 16.20 4.11 -3.60
CA GLY A 126 16.98 3.02 -4.19
C GLY A 126 16.18 1.80 -4.63
N PHE A 127 14.90 1.98 -4.98
CA PHE A 127 14.08 0.88 -5.49
C PHE A 127 14.63 0.32 -6.80
N HIS A 128 14.61 -1.01 -6.93
CA HIS A 128 14.81 -1.70 -8.19
C HIS A 128 13.52 -1.63 -9.02
N PHE A 129 13.65 -1.31 -10.31
CA PHE A 129 12.55 -1.21 -11.25
C PHE A 129 12.63 -2.33 -12.28
N ALA A 130 11.70 -3.28 -12.23
CA ALA A 130 11.62 -4.35 -13.21
C ALA A 130 11.08 -3.80 -14.53
N PRO A 131 11.82 -3.91 -15.66
CA PRO A 131 11.37 -3.46 -16.96
C PRO A 131 10.23 -4.35 -17.48
N SER A 132 9.30 -3.77 -18.27
CA SER A 132 8.32 -4.54 -19.01
C SER A 132 8.77 -4.72 -20.47
N PRO A 133 8.64 -5.92 -21.06
CA PRO A 133 8.86 -6.14 -22.48
C PRO A 133 7.76 -5.53 -23.35
N VAL A 134 6.62 -5.17 -22.77
CA VAL A 134 5.47 -4.62 -23.49
C VAL A 134 5.63 -3.12 -23.68
N SER A 135 5.57 -2.68 -24.93
CA SER A 135 5.67 -1.25 -25.27
C SER A 135 4.57 -0.45 -24.58
N GLY A 136 4.92 0.70 -24.02
CA GLY A 136 3.99 1.60 -23.30
C GLY A 136 3.68 1.17 -21.86
N VAL A 137 4.09 -0.01 -21.42
CA VAL A 137 3.96 -0.44 -20.02
C VAL A 137 5.17 0.04 -19.24
N ARG A 138 4.92 0.79 -18.18
CA ARG A 138 5.98 1.35 -17.33
C ARG A 138 6.64 0.26 -16.49
N SER A 139 7.93 0.42 -16.21
CA SER A 139 8.64 -0.42 -15.25
C SER A 139 8.00 -0.35 -13.87
N ASN A 140 8.03 -1.46 -13.14
CA ASN A 140 7.40 -1.59 -11.83
C ASN A 140 8.46 -1.52 -10.73
N PRO A 141 8.28 -0.70 -9.69
CA PRO A 141 9.13 -0.78 -8.50
C PRO A 141 8.84 -2.09 -7.78
N VAL A 142 9.86 -2.88 -7.51
CA VAL A 142 9.71 -4.23 -6.93
C VAL A 142 10.40 -4.39 -5.59
N GLY A 143 11.18 -3.42 -5.14
CA GLY A 143 11.79 -3.42 -3.82
C GLY A 143 13.19 -2.83 -3.79
N VAL A 144 13.77 -2.81 -2.60
CA VAL A 144 15.15 -2.41 -2.35
C VAL A 144 15.94 -3.65 -1.96
N PRO A 145 16.96 -4.04 -2.74
CA PRO A 145 17.73 -5.26 -2.47
C PRO A 145 18.27 -5.30 -1.03
N ASN A 146 18.12 -6.44 -0.37
CA ASN A 146 18.55 -6.69 1.01
C ASN A 146 17.90 -5.81 2.10
N VAL A 147 16.95 -4.95 1.73
CA VAL A 147 16.20 -4.11 2.69
C VAL A 147 14.74 -4.54 2.71
N TRP A 148 14.09 -4.49 1.57
CA TRP A 148 12.74 -4.98 1.39
C TRP A 148 12.55 -5.43 -0.06
N GLU A 149 12.13 -6.66 -0.23
CA GLU A 149 12.01 -7.30 -1.53
C GLU A 149 10.59 -7.80 -1.76
N GLY A 150 9.94 -7.29 -2.79
CA GLY A 150 8.60 -7.72 -3.17
C GLY A 150 8.57 -9.21 -3.55
N PRO A 151 7.48 -9.93 -3.27
CA PRO A 151 7.35 -11.35 -3.57
C PRO A 151 7.08 -11.58 -5.07
N CYS A 152 8.00 -11.18 -5.91
CA CYS A 152 7.92 -11.33 -7.37
C CYS A 152 9.34 -11.37 -7.97
N PRO A 153 9.50 -11.78 -9.24
CA PRO A 153 10.78 -11.61 -9.94
C PRO A 153 11.23 -10.13 -9.98
N PRO A 154 12.53 -9.83 -9.86
CA PRO A 154 13.66 -10.79 -9.84
C PRO A 154 14.02 -11.34 -8.45
N PHE A 155 13.38 -10.91 -7.38
CA PHE A 155 13.72 -11.36 -6.02
C PHE A 155 13.28 -12.81 -5.74
N LEU A 156 12.22 -13.26 -6.39
CA LEU A 156 11.84 -14.66 -6.42
C LEU A 156 12.01 -15.25 -7.83
N PRO A 157 12.32 -16.55 -7.93
CA PRO A 157 12.56 -17.20 -9.23
C PRO A 157 11.32 -17.17 -10.14
N SER A 158 10.11 -17.17 -9.57
CA SER A 158 8.86 -17.23 -10.33
C SER A 158 7.66 -16.74 -9.50
N MET A 159 6.56 -16.46 -10.17
CA MET A 159 5.28 -16.18 -9.52
C MET A 159 4.71 -17.39 -8.78
N LYS A 160 5.08 -18.61 -9.17
CA LYS A 160 4.77 -19.82 -8.40
C LYS A 160 5.34 -19.73 -6.99
N GLU A 161 6.62 -19.39 -6.88
CA GLU A 161 7.28 -19.22 -5.57
C GLU A 161 6.63 -18.09 -4.76
N ALA A 162 6.21 -17.00 -5.40
CA ALA A 162 5.50 -15.92 -4.75
C ALA A 162 4.18 -16.39 -4.10
N VAL A 163 3.36 -17.14 -4.84
CA VAL A 163 2.11 -17.69 -4.33
C VAL A 163 2.35 -18.70 -3.21
N LEU A 164 3.29 -19.62 -3.38
CA LEU A 164 3.63 -20.61 -2.36
C LEU A 164 4.18 -19.95 -1.09
N ARG A 165 5.02 -18.91 -1.22
CA ARG A 165 5.49 -18.12 -0.09
C ARG A 165 4.34 -17.47 0.68
N MET A 166 3.34 -16.91 -0.02
CA MET A 166 2.15 -16.35 0.61
C MET A 166 1.37 -17.40 1.39
N VAL A 167 1.14 -18.58 0.80
CA VAL A 167 0.45 -19.69 1.48
C VAL A 167 1.24 -20.15 2.72
N THR A 168 2.55 -20.29 2.59
CA THR A 168 3.43 -20.72 3.68
C THR A 168 3.50 -19.67 4.80
N SER A 169 3.51 -18.37 4.49
CA SER A 169 3.50 -17.31 5.49
C SER A 169 2.23 -17.30 6.35
N LYS A 170 1.14 -17.85 5.83
CA LYS A 170 -0.12 -17.98 6.57
C LYS A 170 -0.23 -19.30 7.33
N PHE A 171 0.03 -20.41 6.66
CA PHE A 171 -0.31 -21.76 7.13
C PHE A 171 0.89 -22.68 7.31
N GLY A 172 2.10 -22.23 7.03
CA GLY A 172 3.34 -22.94 7.33
C GLY A 172 3.59 -23.05 8.83
N GLU A 173 4.63 -23.77 9.22
CA GLU A 173 4.97 -24.03 10.63
C GLU A 173 5.09 -22.74 11.48
N MET A 174 5.71 -21.69 10.90
CA MET A 174 5.84 -20.37 11.52
C MET A 174 4.81 -19.35 11.01
N GLY A 175 3.78 -19.81 10.31
CA GLY A 175 2.77 -18.95 9.69
C GLY A 175 1.81 -18.33 10.71
N THR A 176 1.18 -17.22 10.32
CA THR A 176 0.24 -16.46 11.18
C THR A 176 -0.90 -17.34 11.71
N TYR A 177 -1.37 -18.30 10.92
CA TYR A 177 -2.46 -19.21 11.27
C TYR A 177 -1.96 -20.64 11.62
N SER A 178 -0.68 -20.78 11.92
CA SER A 178 -0.10 -22.05 12.35
C SER A 178 -0.74 -22.56 13.63
N SER A 179 -0.90 -23.87 13.72
CA SER A 179 -1.34 -24.51 14.97
C SER A 179 -0.23 -24.65 16.00
N THR A 180 1.02 -24.47 15.60
CA THR A 180 2.23 -24.74 16.42
C THR A 180 3.02 -23.48 16.77
N GLY A 181 2.92 -22.39 15.98
CA GLY A 181 3.67 -21.15 16.19
C GLY A 181 3.03 -20.18 17.18
N ALA A 182 3.64 -19.00 17.32
CA ALA A 182 3.06 -17.90 18.08
C ALA A 182 1.72 -17.48 17.44
N ARG A 183 0.67 -17.45 18.24
CA ARG A 183 -0.69 -17.19 17.77
C ARG A 183 -1.12 -15.79 18.14
N PRO A 184 -1.77 -15.05 17.23
CA PRO A 184 -2.34 -13.74 17.55
C PRO A 184 -3.59 -13.83 18.45
N TRP A 185 -4.16 -15.03 18.61
CA TRP A 185 -5.35 -15.26 19.42
C TRP A 185 -5.03 -15.99 20.72
N THR A 186 -5.72 -15.64 21.77
CA THR A 186 -5.63 -16.30 23.06
C THR A 186 -6.22 -17.71 23.05
N ASP A 187 -7.20 -17.98 22.18
CA ASP A 187 -7.83 -19.30 22.03
C ASP A 187 -7.28 -20.06 20.83
N ALA A 188 -6.75 -21.25 21.09
CA ALA A 188 -6.25 -22.17 20.08
C ALA A 188 -7.33 -22.63 19.07
N ARG A 189 -8.60 -22.68 19.47
CA ARG A 189 -9.71 -23.09 18.62
C ARG A 189 -9.93 -22.10 17.48
N THR A 190 -9.75 -20.82 17.74
CA THR A 190 -9.87 -19.77 16.73
C THR A 190 -8.89 -19.98 15.58
N SER A 191 -7.61 -20.27 15.86
CA SER A 191 -6.64 -20.55 14.79
C SER A 191 -6.98 -21.83 14.02
N SER A 192 -7.48 -22.88 14.68
CA SER A 192 -7.82 -24.14 14.01
C SER A 192 -9.09 -24.05 13.18
N SER A 193 -9.97 -23.07 13.42
CA SER A 193 -11.19 -22.85 12.65
C SER A 193 -10.94 -22.11 11.34
N ILE A 194 -9.75 -21.50 11.15
CA ILE A 194 -9.41 -20.79 9.92
C ILE A 194 -9.12 -21.80 8.82
N GLY A 195 -9.96 -21.82 7.80
CA GLY A 195 -9.81 -22.71 6.63
C GLY A 195 -8.52 -22.40 5.86
N LYS A 196 -7.80 -23.46 5.51
CA LYS A 196 -6.68 -23.36 4.57
C LYS A 196 -7.17 -23.09 3.17
N HIS A 197 -6.34 -22.47 2.34
CA HIS A 197 -6.64 -22.33 0.93
C HIS A 197 -6.74 -23.71 0.25
N GLU A 198 -7.75 -23.88 -0.60
CA GLU A 198 -7.93 -25.07 -1.41
C GLU A 198 -6.78 -25.22 -2.41
N GLU A 199 -6.28 -26.42 -2.63
CA GLU A 199 -5.19 -26.70 -3.57
C GLU A 199 -5.50 -26.16 -4.98
N ARG A 200 -6.72 -26.39 -5.48
CA ARG A 200 -7.16 -25.85 -6.78
C ARG A 200 -7.21 -24.32 -6.86
N ALA A 201 -7.47 -23.63 -5.74
CA ALA A 201 -7.38 -22.16 -5.69
C ALA A 201 -5.93 -21.70 -5.76
N VAL A 202 -5.02 -22.41 -5.10
CA VAL A 202 -3.57 -22.17 -5.18
C VAL A 202 -3.07 -22.39 -6.61
N GLU A 203 -3.44 -23.51 -7.24
CA GLU A 203 -3.05 -23.80 -8.62
C GLU A 203 -3.58 -22.77 -9.63
N ALA A 204 -4.84 -22.36 -9.51
CA ALA A 204 -5.44 -21.32 -10.34
C ALA A 204 -4.72 -19.97 -10.13
N THR A 205 -4.38 -19.63 -8.89
CA THR A 205 -3.61 -18.41 -8.56
C THR A 205 -2.22 -18.45 -9.19
N ILE A 206 -1.52 -19.58 -9.11
CA ILE A 206 -0.21 -19.77 -9.77
C ILE A 206 -0.34 -19.60 -11.28
N ALA A 207 -1.33 -20.21 -11.90
CA ALA A 207 -1.55 -20.12 -13.35
C ALA A 207 -1.83 -18.68 -13.79
N PHE A 208 -2.69 -17.98 -13.08
CA PHE A 208 -3.01 -16.57 -13.33
C PHE A 208 -1.78 -15.66 -13.18
N CYS A 209 -1.09 -15.72 -12.04
CA CYS A 209 0.08 -14.87 -11.78
C CYS A 209 1.20 -15.14 -12.78
N THR A 210 1.39 -16.41 -13.19
CA THR A 210 2.35 -16.81 -14.22
C THR A 210 1.98 -16.24 -15.59
N TYR A 211 0.68 -16.28 -15.95
CA TYR A 211 0.17 -15.65 -17.16
C TYR A 211 0.48 -14.17 -17.21
N VAL A 212 0.12 -13.43 -16.13
CA VAL A 212 0.35 -11.98 -16.06
C VAL A 212 1.84 -11.66 -16.23
N MET A 213 2.69 -12.33 -15.47
CA MET A 213 4.14 -12.08 -15.55
C MET A 213 4.72 -12.39 -16.92
N ARG A 214 4.26 -13.48 -17.57
CA ARG A 214 4.73 -13.86 -18.92
C ARG A 214 4.23 -12.89 -19.99
N THR A 215 2.98 -12.42 -19.88
CA THR A 215 2.35 -11.57 -20.89
C THR A 215 2.81 -10.12 -20.79
N TYR A 216 2.92 -9.59 -19.57
CA TYR A 216 3.21 -8.18 -19.31
C TYR A 216 4.63 -7.91 -18.83
N GLY A 217 5.41 -8.94 -18.47
CA GLY A 217 6.76 -8.81 -17.91
C GLY A 217 6.82 -8.10 -16.56
N ARG A 218 5.66 -7.91 -15.92
CA ARG A 218 5.49 -7.29 -14.62
C ARG A 218 4.30 -7.87 -13.88
N PHE A 219 4.23 -7.66 -12.57
CA PHE A 219 3.10 -8.02 -11.74
C PHE A 219 2.83 -6.92 -10.70
N PRO A 220 1.60 -6.39 -10.57
CA PRO A 220 0.43 -6.57 -11.44
C PRO A 220 0.60 -5.97 -12.85
N ALA A 221 -0.34 -6.27 -13.77
CA ALA A 221 -0.24 -5.87 -15.18
C ALA A 221 -0.40 -4.35 -15.37
N HIS A 222 -1.48 -3.76 -14.85
CA HIS A 222 -1.91 -2.38 -15.14
C HIS A 222 -1.86 -1.44 -13.93
N THR A 223 -1.60 -1.95 -12.73
CA THR A 223 -1.49 -1.10 -11.54
C THR A 223 -0.33 -0.12 -11.71
N ASP A 224 -0.62 1.17 -11.56
CA ASP A 224 0.38 2.23 -11.64
C ASP A 224 0.80 2.65 -10.23
N ALA A 225 2.00 2.24 -9.82
CA ALA A 225 2.59 2.57 -8.53
C ALA A 225 2.78 4.09 -8.30
N PHE A 226 2.63 4.89 -9.35
CA PHE A 226 2.85 6.34 -9.32
C PHE A 226 1.57 7.16 -9.49
N LYS A 227 0.42 6.52 -9.55
CA LYS A 227 -0.86 7.19 -9.79
C LYS A 227 -1.22 8.15 -8.66
N THR A 228 -0.98 7.74 -7.43
CA THR A 228 -1.23 8.56 -6.24
C THR A 228 -0.07 8.36 -5.27
N VAL A 229 0.55 9.46 -4.85
CA VAL A 229 1.61 9.41 -3.84
C VAL A 229 1.10 10.15 -2.62
N VAL A 230 0.90 9.40 -1.57
CA VAL A 230 0.49 9.90 -0.26
C VAL A 230 1.71 9.91 0.64
N ALA A 231 1.88 10.97 1.40
CA ALA A 231 2.89 11.06 2.44
C ALA A 231 2.28 11.64 3.70
N PHE A 232 2.93 11.40 4.81
CA PHE A 232 2.62 12.01 6.08
C PHE A 232 3.81 12.85 6.53
N GLN A 233 3.55 14.09 6.87
CA GLN A 233 4.55 15.03 7.35
C GLN A 233 4.35 15.27 8.84
N ALA A 234 5.42 15.22 9.62
CA ALA A 234 5.43 15.56 11.02
C ALA A 234 6.58 16.52 11.35
N HIS A 235 6.32 17.52 12.17
CA HIS A 235 7.29 18.51 12.62
C HIS A 235 6.92 19.07 13.99
N HIS A 236 7.85 19.72 14.63
CA HIS A 236 7.54 20.55 15.80
C HIS A 236 6.68 21.73 15.37
N LEU A 237 5.67 22.06 16.17
CA LEU A 237 4.87 23.25 15.94
C LEU A 237 5.74 24.49 16.15
N ASP A 238 5.78 25.34 15.14
CA ASP A 238 6.34 26.68 15.22
C ASP A 238 5.24 27.64 15.70
N LEU A 239 5.17 27.83 17.01
CA LEU A 239 4.15 28.67 17.62
C LEU A 239 4.36 30.15 17.27
N ASP A 240 5.60 30.58 17.11
CA ASP A 240 5.92 31.97 16.78
C ASP A 240 5.42 32.31 15.36
N PHE A 241 5.49 31.36 14.44
CA PHE A 241 4.91 31.51 13.11
C PHE A 241 3.41 31.75 13.16
N TYR A 242 2.68 30.96 13.95
CA TYR A 242 1.23 31.13 14.09
C TYR A 242 0.90 32.45 14.77
N ASP A 243 1.61 32.81 15.82
CA ASP A 243 1.37 34.07 16.52
C ASP A 243 1.72 35.32 15.66
N THR A 244 2.68 35.17 14.73
CA THR A 244 3.10 36.26 13.84
C THR A 244 2.15 36.46 12.66
N PHE A 245 1.71 35.38 12.03
CA PHE A 245 1.02 35.45 10.73
C PHE A 245 -0.49 35.19 10.81
N TYR A 246 -1.00 34.66 11.92
CA TYR A 246 -2.42 34.34 12.07
C TYR A 246 -3.02 35.08 13.28
N PRO A 247 -4.02 35.97 13.05
CA PRO A 247 -4.73 36.59 14.16
C PRO A 247 -5.52 35.52 14.95
N ASN A 248 -5.70 35.77 16.24
CA ASN A 248 -6.35 34.81 17.15
C ASN A 248 -7.73 34.35 16.66
N GLU A 249 -8.46 35.21 15.93
CA GLU A 249 -9.76 34.93 15.37
C GLU A 249 -9.74 33.91 14.24
N SER A 250 -8.60 33.74 13.56
CA SER A 250 -8.44 32.79 12.47
C SER A 250 -8.08 31.37 12.93
N VAL A 251 -7.77 31.20 14.23
CA VAL A 251 -7.41 29.91 14.80
C VAL A 251 -8.67 29.16 15.27
N PRO A 252 -8.96 27.97 14.74
CA PRO A 252 -10.08 27.16 15.20
C PRO A 252 -10.01 26.86 16.70
N HIS A 253 -11.16 26.79 17.38
CA HIS A 253 -11.21 26.48 18.82
C HIS A 253 -10.46 25.19 19.18
N ALA A 254 -10.69 24.11 18.42
CA ALA A 254 -10.00 22.83 18.63
C ALA A 254 -8.47 22.94 18.53
N HIS A 255 -7.96 23.78 17.63
CA HIS A 255 -6.52 24.02 17.48
C HIS A 255 -6.00 24.83 18.69
N ARG A 256 -6.73 25.84 19.13
CA ARG A 256 -6.39 26.62 20.34
C ARG A 256 -6.35 25.74 21.58
N ASP A 257 -7.34 24.90 21.77
CA ASP A 257 -7.42 23.97 22.90
C ASP A 257 -6.26 23.00 22.90
N HIS A 258 -5.88 22.50 21.72
CA HIS A 258 -4.69 21.65 21.55
C HIS A 258 -3.41 22.39 21.93
N LEU A 259 -3.20 23.59 21.41
CA LEU A 259 -2.03 24.41 21.74
C LEU A 259 -1.94 24.70 23.26
N MET A 260 -3.08 25.01 23.88
CA MET A 260 -3.12 25.23 25.33
C MET A 260 -2.79 23.95 26.12
N ALA A 261 -3.32 22.80 25.70
CA ALA A 261 -3.08 21.55 26.40
C ALA A 261 -1.61 21.07 26.31
N TRP A 262 -0.98 21.26 25.16
CA TRP A 262 0.35 20.66 24.89
C TRP A 262 1.51 21.64 24.95
N HIS A 263 1.29 22.95 24.84
CA HIS A 263 2.36 23.94 24.67
C HIS A 263 2.35 25.07 25.70
N GLN A 264 1.51 25.04 26.71
CA GLN A 264 1.43 26.09 27.72
C GLN A 264 2.76 26.36 28.43
N GLY A 265 3.58 25.34 28.71
CA GLY A 265 4.87 25.49 29.37
C GLY A 265 5.91 26.22 28.51
N LYS A 266 5.84 26.12 27.19
CA LYS A 266 6.82 26.76 26.29
C LYS A 266 6.55 28.25 26.08
N ARG A 267 5.31 28.70 26.19
CA ARG A 267 4.96 30.14 26.14
C ARG A 267 5.44 30.92 27.39
N ALA A 268 5.48 30.25 28.52
CA ALA A 268 5.93 30.89 29.78
C ALA A 268 7.44 31.11 29.86
N GLU A 269 8.24 30.42 29.05
CA GLU A 269 9.71 30.48 29.07
C GLU A 269 10.30 31.39 27.98
N GLN A 270 9.51 32.03 27.13
CA GLN A 270 9.99 32.97 26.13
C GLN A 270 9.71 34.42 26.57
N PRO A 271 10.66 35.08 27.26
CA PRO A 271 10.55 36.49 27.51
C PRO A 271 11.00 37.27 26.27
N GLY A 272 10.11 37.99 25.63
CA GLY A 272 10.50 39.11 24.81
C GLY A 272 10.10 39.22 23.36
N LEU A 273 8.87 38.88 22.98
CA LEU A 273 8.37 39.27 21.65
C LEU A 273 7.36 40.44 21.65
N SER A 274 7.11 41.05 22.80
CA SER A 274 6.29 42.26 22.91
C SER A 274 6.97 43.53 22.39
N SER A 275 8.28 43.50 22.11
CA SER A 275 9.04 44.70 21.70
C SER A 275 9.26 44.87 20.19
N LEU A 276 8.86 43.93 19.36
CA LEU A 276 9.02 44.02 17.89
C LEU A 276 7.77 44.49 17.13
N GLN A 277 6.65 44.73 17.82
CA GLN A 277 5.41 45.17 17.17
C GLN A 277 5.34 46.70 16.92
N GLU A 278 6.29 47.51 17.31
CA GLU A 278 6.25 48.99 17.09
C GLU A 278 6.93 49.46 15.80
N GLY A 279 7.48 48.57 14.98
CA GLY A 279 8.35 48.97 13.87
C GLY A 279 7.82 48.79 12.42
N VAL A 280 6.71 48.11 12.15
CA VAL A 280 6.26 47.89 10.77
C VAL A 280 4.76 48.13 10.63
N ARG A 281 4.41 49.38 10.39
CA ARG A 281 3.15 49.71 9.68
C ARG A 281 3.52 50.25 8.29
N PRO A 282 2.77 49.82 7.24
CA PRO A 282 2.99 50.25 5.87
C PRO A 282 2.71 51.75 5.69
#